data_895e93891bfb3a78d0be2d083a01132d
#
_entry.id   895e93891bfb3a78d0be2d083a01132d
#
_cell.length_a   1.000
_cell.length_b   1.000
_cell.length_c   1.000
_cell.angle_alpha   90.00
_cell.angle_beta   90.00
_cell.angle_gamma   90.00
#
_symmetry.space_group_name_H-M   'P 1'
#
loop_
_entity.id
_entity.type
_entity.pdbx_description
1 polymer ?
#
loop_
_entity_poly.entity_id
_entity_poly.type
_entity_poly.pdbx_seq_one_letter_code
_entity_poly.pdbx_strand_id
1 'polypeptide(L)'
;MKKIEFWFDTKCPWAWITSRWITEVAHVRDISISWQVMSLYYLNKDRDGIGSAYLEHANNALGPLRVITQAAEELGDEIVGDLYTRFGSKVHLEKKEYSRDLKVEVFS
;
A
#
# COMPACT_ATOMS: atom_id res chain seq x y z
N MET A 1 16.65 8.74 -17.28
CA MET A 1 15.63 7.96 -16.54
C MET A 1 14.68 8.89 -15.83
N LYS A 2 13.39 8.68 -15.99
CA LYS A 2 12.37 9.44 -15.26
C LYS A 2 12.05 8.75 -13.96
N LYS A 3 11.90 9.53 -12.89
CA LYS A 3 11.53 9.05 -11.58
C LYS A 3 10.07 9.38 -11.32
N ILE A 4 9.28 8.39 -10.91
CA ILE A 4 7.86 8.54 -10.61
C ILE A 4 7.64 8.19 -9.15
N GLU A 5 6.96 9.06 -8.41
CA GLU A 5 6.50 8.74 -7.06
C GLU A 5 5.10 8.13 -7.15
N PHE A 6 4.92 6.97 -6.54
CA PHE A 6 3.63 6.32 -6.46
C PHE A 6 3.20 6.23 -5.00
N TRP A 7 2.15 6.93 -4.66
CA TRP A 7 1.60 6.97 -3.31
C TRP A 7 0.47 5.97 -3.18
N PHE A 8 0.51 5.12 -2.17
CA PHE A 8 -0.45 4.04 -2.03
C PHE A 8 -0.96 3.88 -0.60
N ASP A 9 -2.20 3.43 -0.49
CA ASP A 9 -2.78 2.83 0.71
C ASP A 9 -3.03 1.37 0.40
N THR A 10 -2.59 0.46 1.27
CA THR A 10 -2.65 -0.99 1.02
C THR A 10 -4.06 -1.51 0.77
N LYS A 11 -5.10 -0.86 1.29
CA LYS A 11 -6.49 -1.30 1.10
C LYS A 11 -7.20 -0.65 -0.07
N CYS A 12 -6.60 0.33 -0.73
CA CYS A 12 -7.23 0.99 -1.87
C CYS A 12 -7.15 0.09 -3.12
N PRO A 13 -8.28 -0.46 -3.61
CA PRO A 13 -8.25 -1.34 -4.78
C PRO A 13 -7.87 -0.60 -6.07
N TRP A 14 -8.23 0.67 -6.19
CA TRP A 14 -7.86 1.48 -7.35
C TRP A 14 -6.36 1.73 -7.42
N ALA A 15 -5.74 2.05 -6.28
CA ALA A 15 -4.29 2.18 -6.20
C ALA A 15 -3.60 0.86 -6.54
N TRP A 16 -4.13 -0.26 -6.07
CA TRP A 16 -3.59 -1.58 -6.36
C TRP A 16 -3.56 -1.85 -7.86
N ILE A 17 -4.68 -1.65 -8.56
CA ILE A 17 -4.79 -1.86 -10.00
C ILE A 17 -3.78 -0.95 -10.74
N THR A 18 -3.74 0.32 -10.38
CA THR A 18 -2.80 1.28 -10.99
C THR A 18 -1.36 0.89 -10.73
N SER A 19 -1.06 0.38 -9.53
CA SER A 19 0.30 -0.05 -9.19
C SER A 19 0.77 -1.22 -10.07
N ARG A 20 -0.13 -2.15 -10.38
CA ARG A 20 0.22 -3.28 -11.26
C ARG A 20 0.49 -2.79 -12.68
N TRP A 21 -0.30 -1.83 -13.15
CA TRP A 21 -0.09 -1.22 -14.45
C TRP A 21 1.25 -0.48 -14.53
N ILE A 22 1.57 0.39 -13.56
CA ILE A 22 2.82 1.16 -13.62
C ILE A 22 4.05 0.26 -13.50
N THR A 23 3.94 -0.85 -12.78
CA THR A 23 5.00 -1.85 -12.70
C THR A 23 5.30 -2.44 -14.07
N GLU A 24 4.26 -2.76 -14.85
CA GLU A 24 4.43 -3.25 -16.22
C GLU A 24 5.03 -2.18 -17.14
N VAL A 25 4.60 -0.94 -17.00
CA VAL A 25 5.16 0.17 -17.77
C VAL A 25 6.65 0.31 -17.48
N ALA A 26 7.07 0.15 -16.23
CA ALA A 26 8.48 0.23 -15.85
C ALA A 26 9.35 -0.84 -16.50
N HIS A 27 8.76 -1.99 -16.90
CA HIS A 27 9.49 -3.03 -17.60
C HIS A 27 9.81 -2.66 -19.05
N VAL A 28 9.05 -1.74 -19.67
CA VAL A 28 9.18 -1.41 -21.08
C VAL A 28 9.53 0.06 -21.33
N ARG A 29 9.63 0.86 -20.30
CA ARG A 29 10.03 2.27 -20.38
C ARG A 29 11.14 2.54 -19.36
N ASP A 30 11.95 3.55 -19.64
CA ASP A 30 13.04 3.93 -18.75
C ASP A 30 12.53 4.81 -17.61
N ILE A 31 11.82 4.18 -16.68
CA ILE A 31 11.30 4.85 -15.48
C ILE A 31 11.66 4.03 -14.24
N SER A 32 11.85 4.73 -13.13
CA SER A 32 11.97 4.10 -11.81
C SER A 32 10.82 4.58 -10.93
N ILE A 33 10.32 3.70 -10.08
CA ILE A 33 9.18 3.99 -9.21
C ILE A 33 9.69 4.14 -7.79
N SER A 34 9.38 5.29 -7.18
CA SER A 34 9.60 5.52 -5.75
C SER A 34 8.27 5.29 -5.04
N TRP A 35 8.18 4.21 -4.28
CA TRP A 35 6.95 3.82 -3.61
C TRP A 35 6.81 4.57 -2.29
N GLN A 36 5.69 5.25 -2.11
CA GLN A 36 5.42 6.09 -0.95
C GLN A 36 4.14 5.66 -0.24
N VAL A 37 4.17 5.63 1.07
CA VAL A 37 3.00 5.27 1.90
C VAL A 37 2.13 6.49 2.13
N MET A 38 0.81 6.32 1.97
CA MET A 38 -0.18 7.31 2.37
C MET A 38 -1.33 6.60 3.08
N SER A 39 -2.15 7.33 3.81
CA SER A 39 -3.33 6.78 4.47
C SER A 39 -4.57 7.56 4.06
N LEU A 40 -5.53 6.84 3.48
CA LEU A 40 -6.84 7.41 3.17
C LEU A 40 -7.61 7.77 4.45
N TYR A 41 -7.35 7.07 5.55
CA TYR A 41 -7.95 7.44 6.83
C TYR A 41 -7.52 8.83 7.26
N TYR A 42 -6.22 9.10 7.30
CA TYR A 42 -5.71 10.42 7.69
C TYR A 42 -6.09 11.51 6.70
N LEU A 43 -6.16 11.18 5.41
CA LEU A 43 -6.56 12.14 4.38
C LEU A 43 -8.02 12.57 4.54
N ASN A 44 -8.91 11.65 4.92
CA ASN A 44 -10.37 11.85 4.86
C ASN A 44 -11.07 11.95 6.22
N LYS A 45 -10.41 11.63 7.32
CA LYS A 45 -11.06 11.52 8.64
C LYS A 45 -11.80 12.78 9.08
N ASP A 46 -11.34 13.95 8.69
CA ASP A 46 -11.91 15.22 9.10
C ASP A 46 -12.75 15.89 8.00
N ARG A 47 -13.01 15.20 6.89
CA ARG A 47 -13.83 15.73 5.81
C ARG A 47 -15.31 15.51 6.10
N ASP A 48 -16.12 16.54 5.78
CA ASP A 48 -17.57 16.44 5.88
C ASP A 48 -18.13 15.46 4.84
N GLY A 49 -19.19 14.74 5.20
CA GLY A 49 -19.88 13.84 4.29
C GLY A 49 -19.24 12.46 4.12
N ILE A 50 -18.18 12.17 4.85
CA ILE A 50 -17.55 10.85 4.83
C ILE A 50 -18.30 9.90 5.76
N GLY A 51 -18.73 8.75 5.24
CA GLY A 51 -19.46 7.75 6.03
C GLY A 51 -18.57 7.05 7.05
N SER A 52 -19.18 6.69 8.19
CA SER A 52 -18.46 6.00 9.27
C SER A 52 -17.93 4.63 8.85
N ALA A 53 -18.68 3.91 8.00
CA ALA A 53 -18.23 2.60 7.48
C ALA A 53 -16.95 2.72 6.65
N TYR A 54 -16.87 3.76 5.82
CA TYR A 54 -15.66 4.05 5.05
C TYR A 54 -14.48 4.34 5.96
N LEU A 55 -14.68 5.19 6.99
CA LEU A 55 -13.61 5.55 7.92
C LEU A 55 -13.11 4.35 8.71
N GLU A 56 -14.01 3.46 9.14
CA GLU A 56 -13.63 2.24 9.82
C GLU A 56 -12.76 1.36 8.92
N HIS A 57 -13.18 1.17 7.68
CA HIS A 57 -12.42 0.40 6.70
C HIS A 57 -11.04 1.01 6.45
N ALA A 58 -10.99 2.34 6.26
CA ALA A 58 -9.73 3.03 6.03
C ALA A 58 -8.81 2.99 7.27
N ASN A 59 -9.39 3.06 8.48
CA ASN A 59 -8.64 2.94 9.71
C ASN A 59 -7.98 1.57 9.86
N ASN A 60 -8.65 0.51 9.41
CA ASN A 60 -8.10 -0.84 9.46
C ASN A 60 -6.87 -1.03 8.58
N ALA A 61 -6.65 -0.14 7.61
CA ALA A 61 -5.46 -0.17 6.77
C ALA A 61 -4.20 0.36 7.47
N LEU A 62 -4.34 1.03 8.61
CA LEU A 62 -3.18 1.61 9.32
C LEU A 62 -2.20 0.55 9.80
N GLY A 63 -2.68 -0.65 10.13
CA GLY A 63 -1.80 -1.75 10.55
C GLY A 63 -0.73 -2.08 9.51
N PRO A 64 -1.12 -2.49 8.29
CA PRO A 64 -0.15 -2.76 7.23
C PRO A 64 0.73 -1.56 6.89
N LEU A 65 0.16 -0.35 6.86
CA LEU A 65 0.93 0.85 6.52
C LEU A 65 2.01 1.15 7.56
N ARG A 66 1.70 0.94 8.84
CA ARG A 66 2.69 1.11 9.92
C ARG A 66 3.79 0.05 9.83
N VAL A 67 3.45 -1.17 9.50
CA VAL A 67 4.43 -2.26 9.33
C VAL A 67 5.39 -1.92 8.19
N ILE A 68 4.88 -1.47 7.05
CA ILE A 68 5.70 -1.09 5.90
C ILE A 68 6.62 0.08 6.26
N THR A 69 6.08 1.10 6.94
CA THR A 69 6.85 2.28 7.35
C THR A 69 7.98 1.89 8.29
N GLN A 70 7.71 1.05 9.28
CA GLN A 70 8.72 0.60 10.22
C GLN A 70 9.80 -0.23 9.52
N ALA A 71 9.41 -1.11 8.62
CA ALA A 71 10.36 -1.91 7.85
C ALA A 71 11.27 -1.03 6.98
N ALA A 72 10.71 0.01 6.39
CA ALA A 72 11.48 0.96 5.58
C ALA A 72 12.51 1.70 6.42
N GLU A 73 12.16 2.10 7.64
CA GLU A 73 13.10 2.75 8.56
C GLU A 73 14.26 1.84 8.95
N GLU A 74 14.00 0.56 9.14
CA GLU A 74 15.03 -0.40 9.59
C GLU A 74 15.84 -0.99 8.43
N LEU A 75 15.22 -1.21 7.26
CA LEU A 75 15.81 -1.96 6.15
C LEU A 75 16.03 -1.12 4.89
N GLY A 76 15.59 0.14 4.89
CA GLY A 76 15.70 1.04 3.74
C GLY A 76 14.45 1.10 2.88
N ASP A 77 14.31 2.19 2.14
CA ASP A 77 13.12 2.46 1.34
C ASP A 77 12.92 1.47 0.17
N GLU A 78 13.96 0.77 -0.21
CA GLU A 78 13.92 -0.18 -1.32
C GLU A 78 12.93 -1.33 -1.10
N ILE A 79 12.64 -1.65 0.17
CA ILE A 79 11.74 -2.74 0.52
C ILE A 79 10.26 -2.37 0.38
N VAL A 80 9.93 -1.06 0.28
CA VAL A 80 8.54 -0.58 0.32
C VAL A 80 7.70 -1.18 -0.81
N GLY A 81 8.19 -1.13 -2.03
CA GLY A 81 7.46 -1.68 -3.19
C GLY A 81 7.21 -3.17 -3.08
N ASP A 82 8.19 -3.93 -2.61
CA ASP A 82 8.06 -5.37 -2.44
C ASP A 82 7.04 -5.70 -1.35
N LEU A 83 7.07 -4.99 -0.22
CA LEU A 83 6.10 -5.19 0.85
C LEU A 83 4.69 -4.80 0.40
N TYR A 84 4.55 -3.70 -0.34
CA TYR A 84 3.25 -3.34 -0.88
C TYR A 84 2.70 -4.45 -1.79
N THR A 85 3.53 -5.00 -2.67
CA THR A 85 3.12 -6.10 -3.54
C THR A 85 2.67 -7.32 -2.73
N ARG A 86 3.39 -7.67 -1.68
CA ARG A 86 3.04 -8.81 -0.82
C ARG A 86 1.73 -8.58 -0.07
N PHE A 87 1.57 -7.43 0.60
CA PHE A 87 0.32 -7.09 1.28
C PHE A 87 -0.85 -6.97 0.31
N GLY A 88 -0.64 -6.28 -0.81
CA GLY A 88 -1.67 -6.09 -1.81
C GLY A 88 -2.15 -7.39 -2.44
N SER A 89 -1.25 -8.33 -2.69
CA SER A 89 -1.61 -9.65 -3.19
C SER A 89 -2.51 -10.39 -2.20
N LYS A 90 -2.18 -10.34 -0.91
CA LYS A 90 -3.01 -10.97 0.12
C LYS A 90 -4.38 -10.30 0.24
N VAL A 91 -4.41 -8.98 0.28
CA VAL A 91 -5.66 -8.22 0.48
C VAL A 91 -6.56 -8.24 -0.76
N HIS A 92 -6.01 -7.99 -1.94
CA HIS A 92 -6.81 -7.76 -3.16
C HIS A 92 -7.00 -9.01 -4.01
N LEU A 93 -6.03 -9.91 -4.04
CA LEU A 93 -6.14 -11.15 -4.83
C LEU A 93 -6.64 -12.32 -4.01
N GLU A 94 -6.15 -12.49 -2.78
CA GLU A 94 -6.56 -13.58 -1.90
C GLU A 94 -7.71 -13.20 -0.96
N LYS A 95 -8.12 -11.91 -0.96
CA LYS A 95 -9.23 -11.40 -0.14
C LYS A 95 -9.04 -11.60 1.37
N LYS A 96 -7.80 -11.55 1.82
CA LYS A 96 -7.48 -11.66 3.25
C LYS A 96 -7.58 -10.31 3.93
N GLU A 97 -8.01 -10.31 5.19
CA GLU A 97 -8.00 -9.12 6.02
C GLU A 97 -6.70 -9.05 6.82
N TYR A 98 -6.31 -7.83 7.19
CA TYR A 98 -5.12 -7.65 7.98
C TYR A 98 -5.28 -8.30 9.36
N SER A 99 -4.31 -9.12 9.71
CA SER A 99 -4.24 -9.80 10.99
C SER A 99 -2.77 -10.09 11.31
N ARG A 100 -2.52 -10.57 12.52
CA ARG A 100 -1.17 -11.01 12.89
C ARG A 100 -0.67 -12.11 11.97
N ASP A 101 -1.55 -13.06 11.63
CA ASP A 101 -1.18 -14.18 10.77
C ASP A 101 -0.81 -13.71 9.36
N LEU A 102 -1.57 -12.75 8.82
CA LEU A 102 -1.25 -12.15 7.53
C LEU A 102 0.12 -11.47 7.56
N LYS A 103 0.42 -10.74 8.63
CA LYS A 103 1.73 -10.09 8.77
C LYS A 103 2.86 -11.12 8.75
N VAL A 104 2.69 -12.25 9.44
CA VAL A 104 3.66 -13.33 9.44
C VAL A 104 3.84 -13.91 8.04
N GLU A 105 2.75 -14.15 7.32
CA GLU A 105 2.81 -14.65 5.95
C GLU A 105 3.59 -13.73 5.02
N VAL A 106 3.38 -12.41 5.14
CA VAL A 106 4.04 -11.42 4.28
C VAL A 106 5.56 -11.46 4.48
N PHE A 107 6.01 -11.65 5.71
CA PHE A 107 7.44 -11.68 6.03
C PHE A 107 8.06 -13.09 5.96
N SER A 108 7.28 -14.09 5.64
CA SER A 108 7.78 -15.43 5.39
C SER A 108 8.32 -15.54 3.99
#